data_e8ecdb854d6bd52624bacba8caecc700
#
_entry.id   e8ecdb854d6bd52624bacba8caecc700
#
_cell.length_a   1.000
_cell.length_b   1.000
_cell.length_c   1.000
_cell.angle_alpha   90.00
_cell.angle_beta   90.00
_cell.angle_gamma   90.00
#
_symmetry.space_group_name_H-M   'P 1'
#
loop_
_entity.id
_entity.type
_entity.pdbx_description
1 polymer ?
#
loop_
_entity_poly.entity_id
_entity_poly.type
_entity_poly.pdbx_seq_one_letter_code
_entity_poly.pdbx_strand_id
1 'polypeptide(L)'
;MLYQTGYLTIADYADGIYTLRVPDEEVRQDLAALVAGAYADKDAQWSASLGIKLRAERWDEFFEGLKALYAKLPYGSHEKFERKNEFSYTRPLCMLLAAQGFRYDIEAAHTVGRSDLVATCPNGVFIFELKVDKSAAVAMRQIRKKDYAAPYSAQPLPIWGVALCFNSKTRQLADFDVERL
;
A
#
# COMPACT_ATOMS: atom_id res chain seq x y z
N MET A 1 6.81 26.26 4.23
CA MET A 1 5.40 25.77 4.07
C MET A 1 5.25 25.11 2.72
N LEU A 2 4.48 24.02 2.59
CA LEU A 2 4.41 23.17 1.37
C LEU A 2 4.05 23.94 0.08
N TYR A 3 3.24 24.98 0.15
CA TYR A 3 2.93 25.85 -0.99
C TYR A 3 4.16 26.64 -1.46
N GLN A 4 4.92 27.24 -0.55
CA GLN A 4 6.10 28.05 -0.87
C GLN A 4 7.26 27.21 -1.41
N THR A 5 7.32 25.94 -1.10
CA THR A 5 8.33 24.98 -1.58
C THR A 5 7.94 24.26 -2.87
N GLY A 6 6.77 24.57 -3.45
CA GLY A 6 6.30 23.98 -4.70
C GLY A 6 5.59 22.62 -4.56
N TYR A 7 5.49 22.07 -3.36
CA TYR A 7 4.76 20.79 -3.16
C TYR A 7 3.25 20.90 -3.32
N LEU A 8 2.70 22.13 -3.19
CA LEU A 8 1.29 22.40 -3.42
C LEU A 8 1.13 23.56 -4.39
N THR A 9 0.07 23.52 -5.19
CA THR A 9 -0.36 24.63 -6.06
C THR A 9 -1.82 24.99 -5.77
N ILE A 10 -2.21 26.21 -6.15
CA ILE A 10 -3.62 26.65 -6.02
C ILE A 10 -4.43 25.94 -7.11
N ALA A 11 -5.44 25.18 -6.67
CA ALA A 11 -6.42 24.56 -7.57
C ALA A 11 -7.60 25.48 -7.84
N ASP A 12 -8.04 26.22 -6.81
CA ASP A 12 -9.21 27.08 -6.88
C ASP A 12 -9.15 28.16 -5.78
N TYR A 13 -9.94 29.23 -5.99
CA TYR A 13 -10.17 30.30 -5.01
C TYR A 13 -11.64 30.72 -5.03
N ALA A 14 -12.32 30.51 -3.93
CA ALA A 14 -13.72 30.93 -3.76
C ALA A 14 -13.96 31.42 -2.32
N ASP A 15 -14.74 32.46 -2.16
CA ASP A 15 -15.17 33.01 -0.86
C ASP A 15 -14.03 33.29 0.14
N GLY A 16 -12.88 33.71 -0.37
CA GLY A 16 -11.71 33.99 0.47
C GLY A 16 -10.88 32.74 0.84
N ILE A 17 -11.26 31.57 0.32
CA ILE A 17 -10.63 30.29 0.62
C ILE A 17 -9.85 29.79 -0.61
N TYR A 18 -8.57 29.45 -0.41
CA TYR A 18 -7.74 28.78 -1.41
C TYR A 18 -7.85 27.27 -1.26
N THR A 19 -8.26 26.60 -2.32
CA THR A 19 -8.14 25.16 -2.43
C THR A 19 -6.77 24.81 -3.01
N LEU A 20 -6.00 24.01 -2.29
CA LEU A 20 -4.66 23.59 -2.73
C LEU A 20 -4.70 22.15 -3.25
N ARG A 21 -3.85 21.86 -4.21
CA ARG A 21 -3.62 20.49 -4.72
C ARG A 21 -2.13 20.22 -4.92
N VAL A 22 -1.76 18.96 -4.96
CA VAL A 22 -0.44 18.54 -5.46
C VAL A 22 -0.39 18.82 -6.96
N PRO A 23 0.67 19.50 -7.49
CA PRO A 23 0.70 19.96 -8.87
C PRO A 23 0.62 18.81 -9.89
N ASP A 24 1.38 17.79 -9.70
CA ASP A 24 1.51 16.66 -10.63
C ASP A 24 1.86 15.35 -9.92
N GLU A 25 1.99 14.29 -10.71
CA GLU A 25 2.25 12.94 -10.23
C GLU A 25 3.66 12.80 -9.64
N GLU A 26 4.65 13.48 -10.19
CA GLU A 26 6.04 13.42 -9.72
C GLU A 26 6.16 13.98 -8.31
N VAL A 27 5.62 15.17 -8.08
CA VAL A 27 5.58 15.78 -6.74
C VAL A 27 4.77 14.93 -5.75
N ARG A 28 3.70 14.29 -6.22
CA ARG A 28 2.91 13.38 -5.38
C ARG A 28 3.72 12.16 -4.93
N GLN A 29 4.50 11.58 -5.84
CA GLN A 29 5.37 10.45 -5.53
C GLN A 29 6.50 10.84 -4.58
N ASP A 30 7.15 11.98 -4.80
CA ASP A 30 8.19 12.51 -3.94
C ASP A 30 7.68 12.75 -2.52
N LEU A 31 6.52 13.39 -2.38
CA LEU A 31 5.90 13.63 -1.09
C LEU A 31 5.55 12.31 -0.37
N ALA A 32 5.00 11.36 -1.10
CA ALA A 32 4.68 10.04 -0.56
C ALA A 32 5.96 9.27 -0.15
N ALA A 33 7.05 9.40 -0.92
CA ALA A 33 8.34 8.78 -0.59
C ALA A 33 8.96 9.37 0.68
N LEU A 34 8.89 10.69 0.84
CA LEU A 34 9.32 11.37 2.07
C LEU A 34 8.55 10.86 3.29
N VAL A 35 7.23 10.77 3.16
CA VAL A 35 6.37 10.30 4.25
C VAL A 35 6.63 8.82 4.55
N ALA A 36 6.70 7.95 3.55
CA ALA A 36 6.99 6.53 3.73
C ALA A 36 8.38 6.30 4.37
N GLY A 37 9.38 7.06 3.94
CA GLY A 37 10.72 7.04 4.53
C GLY A 37 10.70 7.46 6.00
N ALA A 38 10.02 8.56 6.33
CA ALA A 38 9.89 9.04 7.70
C ALA A 38 9.17 8.02 8.60
N TYR A 39 8.14 7.33 8.09
CA TYR A 39 7.45 6.27 8.83
C TYR A 39 8.35 5.08 9.16
N ALA A 40 9.23 4.71 8.25
CA ALA A 40 10.14 3.57 8.41
C ALA A 40 11.45 3.95 9.13
N ASP A 41 11.66 5.22 9.47
CA ASP A 41 12.96 5.75 9.90
C ASP A 41 14.06 5.39 8.87
N LYS A 42 13.76 5.63 7.60
CA LYS A 42 14.58 5.35 6.43
C LYS A 42 14.54 6.53 5.46
N ASP A 43 15.44 6.55 4.50
CA ASP A 43 15.42 7.52 3.42
C ASP A 43 14.41 7.17 2.30
N ALA A 44 14.18 8.12 1.42
CA ALA A 44 13.30 7.93 0.27
C ALA A 44 13.82 6.85 -0.69
N GLN A 45 15.14 6.66 -0.78
CA GLN A 45 15.77 5.65 -1.62
C GLN A 45 15.44 4.22 -1.16
N TRP A 46 15.38 4.00 0.15
CA TRP A 46 14.93 2.72 0.69
C TRP A 46 13.48 2.42 0.28
N SER A 47 12.58 3.40 0.42
CA SER A 47 11.19 3.27 -0.02
C SER A 47 11.12 2.94 -1.52
N ALA A 48 11.89 3.65 -2.36
CA ALA A 48 11.99 3.39 -3.79
C ALA A 48 12.41 1.94 -4.10
N SER A 49 13.36 1.42 -3.33
CA SER A 49 13.85 0.05 -3.52
C SER A 49 12.76 -1.02 -3.35
N LEU A 50 11.78 -0.79 -2.47
CA LEU A 50 10.69 -1.75 -2.24
C LEU A 50 9.73 -1.84 -3.44
N GLY A 51 9.41 -0.73 -4.06
CA GLY A 51 8.60 -0.73 -5.28
C GLY A 51 9.30 -1.43 -6.45
N ILE A 52 10.62 -1.26 -6.56
CA ILE A 52 11.43 -1.99 -7.56
C ILE A 52 11.37 -3.50 -7.30
N LYS A 53 11.51 -3.93 -6.03
CA LYS A 53 11.44 -5.34 -5.63
C LYS A 53 10.08 -5.95 -5.95
N LEU A 54 8.99 -5.23 -5.66
CA LEU A 54 7.64 -5.67 -5.97
C LEU A 54 7.43 -5.85 -7.49
N ARG A 55 7.84 -4.87 -8.32
CA ARG A 55 7.75 -4.97 -9.78
C ARG A 55 8.62 -6.06 -10.39
N ALA A 56 9.76 -6.36 -9.77
CA ALA A 56 10.70 -7.39 -10.19
C ALA A 56 10.41 -8.76 -9.60
N GLU A 57 9.28 -8.92 -8.89
CA GLU A 57 8.86 -10.18 -8.27
C GLU A 57 9.90 -10.76 -7.29
N ARG A 58 10.71 -9.88 -6.68
CA ARG A 58 11.71 -10.24 -5.68
C ARG A 58 11.05 -10.33 -4.30
N TRP A 59 10.22 -11.36 -4.14
CA TRP A 59 9.27 -11.48 -3.05
C TRP A 59 9.93 -11.49 -1.66
N ASP A 60 10.98 -12.29 -1.46
CA ASP A 60 11.66 -12.37 -0.15
C ASP A 60 12.18 -11.01 0.29
N GLU A 61 12.80 -10.26 -0.63
CA GLU A 61 13.34 -8.94 -0.32
C GLU A 61 12.24 -7.88 -0.13
N PHE A 62 11.13 -8.02 -0.84
CA PHE A 62 9.97 -7.16 -0.65
C PHE A 62 9.34 -7.39 0.73
N PHE A 63 9.12 -8.64 1.13
CA PHE A 63 8.55 -8.96 2.44
C PHE A 63 9.48 -8.58 3.60
N GLU A 64 10.79 -8.77 3.47
CA GLU A 64 11.76 -8.28 4.46
C GLU A 64 11.69 -6.74 4.59
N GLY A 65 11.53 -6.03 3.50
CA GLY A 65 11.29 -4.60 3.53
C GLY A 65 9.97 -4.21 4.19
N LEU A 66 8.89 -4.95 3.95
CA LEU A 66 7.61 -4.74 4.64
C LEU A 66 7.74 -5.00 6.15
N LYS A 67 8.43 -6.05 6.57
CA LYS A 67 8.71 -6.29 8.00
C LYS A 67 9.42 -5.09 8.63
N ALA A 68 10.42 -4.52 7.95
CA ALA A 68 11.13 -3.34 8.43
C ALA A 68 10.20 -2.10 8.52
N LEU A 69 9.31 -1.90 7.56
CA LEU A 69 8.31 -0.83 7.57
C LEU A 69 7.40 -0.94 8.82
N TYR A 70 6.83 -2.11 9.05
CA TYR A 70 5.88 -2.32 10.14
C TYR A 70 6.56 -2.38 11.52
N ALA A 71 7.83 -2.75 11.59
CA ALA A 71 8.59 -2.74 12.86
C ALA A 71 8.82 -1.33 13.43
N LYS A 72 8.80 -0.31 12.59
CA LYS A 72 9.09 1.08 12.94
C LYS A 72 7.85 1.97 13.10
N LEU A 73 6.64 1.42 12.89
CA LEU A 73 5.42 2.21 13.05
C LEU A 73 5.34 2.83 14.45
N PRO A 74 5.16 4.16 14.57
CA PRO A 74 5.16 4.87 15.83
C PRO A 74 4.13 4.30 16.81
N TYR A 75 4.51 4.13 18.04
CA TYR A 75 3.66 3.57 19.11
C TYR A 75 2.54 4.52 19.56
N GLY A 76 2.60 5.80 19.18
CA GLY A 76 1.76 6.86 19.73
C GLY A 76 1.31 7.91 18.71
N SER A 77 1.17 7.58 17.44
CA SER A 77 0.52 8.51 16.51
C SER A 77 -0.91 8.81 17.02
N HIS A 78 -1.29 10.08 17.03
CA HIS A 78 -2.57 10.59 17.56
C HIS A 78 -3.83 10.04 16.84
N GLU A 79 -3.67 9.28 15.77
CA GLU A 79 -4.73 8.48 15.17
C GLU A 79 -4.79 7.12 15.88
N LYS A 80 -5.99 6.74 16.27
CA LYS A 80 -6.29 5.43 16.88
C LYS A 80 -5.88 4.31 15.93
N PHE A 81 -4.65 3.81 16.06
CA PHE A 81 -4.25 2.58 15.38
C PHE A 81 -5.00 1.42 16.04
N GLU A 82 -6.05 0.97 15.40
CA GLU A 82 -6.85 -0.16 15.88
C GLU A 82 -6.12 -1.46 15.54
N ARG A 83 -5.41 -2.03 16.51
CA ARG A 83 -4.55 -3.22 16.35
C ARG A 83 -5.25 -4.44 15.76
N LYS A 84 -6.56 -4.54 15.88
CA LYS A 84 -7.37 -5.64 15.35
C LYS A 84 -8.06 -5.29 14.02
N ASN A 85 -7.92 -4.07 13.55
CA ASN A 85 -8.51 -3.61 12.31
C ASN A 85 -7.52 -3.75 11.16
N GLU A 86 -7.82 -4.57 10.17
CA GLU A 86 -7.01 -4.81 8.97
C GLU A 86 -6.71 -3.49 8.22
N PHE A 87 -7.66 -2.57 8.19
CA PHE A 87 -7.50 -1.26 7.56
C PHE A 87 -6.35 -0.41 8.15
N SER A 88 -6.06 -0.56 9.44
CA SER A 88 -4.92 0.14 10.05
C SER A 88 -3.58 -0.27 9.45
N TYR A 89 -3.47 -1.51 8.98
CA TYR A 89 -2.26 -2.02 8.33
C TYR A 89 -2.20 -1.71 6.84
N THR A 90 -3.33 -1.40 6.21
CA THR A 90 -3.37 -1.03 4.79
C THR A 90 -2.71 0.33 4.54
N ARG A 91 -2.85 1.30 5.44
CA ARG A 91 -2.36 2.67 5.26
C ARG A 91 -0.86 2.77 4.97
N PRO A 92 0.06 2.17 5.76
CA PRO A 92 1.50 2.23 5.46
C PRO A 92 1.85 1.61 4.10
N LEU A 93 1.14 0.55 3.72
CA LEU A 93 1.30 -0.08 2.41
C LEU A 93 0.86 0.86 1.28
N CYS A 94 -0.27 1.54 1.42
CA CYS A 94 -0.73 2.54 0.46
C CYS A 94 0.27 3.67 0.27
N MET A 95 0.86 4.16 1.37
CA MET A 95 1.90 5.21 1.29
C MET A 95 3.12 4.74 0.52
N LEU A 96 3.57 3.50 0.79
CA LEU A 96 4.68 2.89 0.05
C LEU A 96 4.35 2.76 -1.44
N LEU A 97 3.18 2.25 -1.79
CA LEU A 97 2.74 2.08 -3.18
C LEU A 97 2.60 3.42 -3.92
N ALA A 98 2.02 4.43 -3.26
CA ALA A 98 1.91 5.79 -3.80
C ALA A 98 3.29 6.38 -4.12
N ALA A 99 4.24 6.23 -3.20
CA ALA A 99 5.62 6.67 -3.37
C ALA A 99 6.32 6.06 -4.59
N GLN A 100 5.83 4.92 -5.06
CA GLN A 100 6.40 4.17 -6.17
C GLN A 100 5.59 4.29 -7.47
N GLY A 101 4.63 5.19 -7.52
CA GLY A 101 3.81 5.42 -8.70
C GLY A 101 2.84 4.28 -9.03
N PHE A 102 2.51 3.43 -8.06
CA PHE A 102 1.40 2.49 -8.23
C PHE A 102 0.08 3.24 -8.15
N ARG A 103 -0.84 2.90 -9.05
CA ARG A 103 -2.26 3.21 -8.83
C ARG A 103 -2.81 2.16 -7.86
N TYR A 104 -3.65 2.57 -6.93
CA TYR A 104 -4.24 1.62 -5.99
C TYR A 104 -5.67 2.01 -5.62
N ASP A 105 -6.46 0.98 -5.34
CA ASP A 105 -7.83 1.07 -4.85
C ASP A 105 -7.93 0.33 -3.51
N ILE A 106 -8.35 1.05 -2.47
CA ILE A 106 -8.61 0.47 -1.15
C ILE A 106 -10.04 -0.03 -1.13
N GLU A 107 -10.27 -1.20 -0.53
CA GLU A 107 -11.57 -1.88 -0.51
C GLU A 107 -12.16 -2.02 -1.92
N ALA A 108 -11.33 -2.38 -2.90
CA ALA A 108 -11.74 -2.52 -4.29
C ALA A 108 -12.94 -3.49 -4.42
N ALA A 109 -14.04 -2.96 -4.96
CA ALA A 109 -15.27 -3.74 -5.10
C ALA A 109 -15.18 -4.72 -6.26
N HIS A 110 -15.57 -5.96 -6.02
CA HIS A 110 -15.69 -7.04 -6.99
C HIS A 110 -17.10 -7.63 -6.96
N THR A 111 -17.44 -8.42 -7.95
CA THR A 111 -18.79 -9.04 -8.05
C THR A 111 -19.15 -9.85 -6.81
N VAL A 112 -18.17 -10.47 -6.14
CA VAL A 112 -18.40 -11.41 -5.02
C VAL A 112 -17.83 -10.90 -3.69
N GLY A 113 -17.43 -9.63 -3.62
CA GLY A 113 -16.90 -9.05 -2.37
C GLY A 113 -15.95 -7.88 -2.62
N ARG A 114 -15.12 -7.58 -1.64
CA ARG A 114 -14.07 -6.55 -1.72
C ARG A 114 -12.74 -7.14 -1.31
N SER A 115 -11.69 -6.81 -2.05
CA SER A 115 -10.30 -7.00 -1.61
C SER A 115 -9.87 -5.81 -0.77
N ASP A 116 -8.95 -6.01 0.15
CA ASP A 116 -8.51 -4.92 1.03
C ASP A 116 -7.75 -3.84 0.25
N LEU A 117 -6.97 -4.25 -0.76
CA LEU A 117 -6.20 -3.33 -1.59
C LEU A 117 -5.84 -3.99 -2.92
N VAL A 118 -6.00 -3.26 -4.01
CA VAL A 118 -5.46 -3.64 -5.33
C VAL A 118 -4.49 -2.56 -5.78
N ALA A 119 -3.29 -2.95 -6.17
CA ALA A 119 -2.29 -2.06 -6.74
C ALA A 119 -1.99 -2.45 -8.19
N THR A 120 -1.89 -1.47 -9.07
CA THR A 120 -1.62 -1.67 -10.49
C THR A 120 -0.44 -0.84 -10.96
N CYS A 121 0.36 -1.41 -11.84
CA CYS A 121 1.42 -0.72 -12.54
C CYS A 121 1.58 -1.32 -13.96
N PRO A 122 2.42 -0.75 -14.84
CA PRO A 122 2.64 -1.32 -16.18
C PRO A 122 3.13 -2.77 -16.19
N ASN A 123 3.67 -3.27 -15.10
CA ASN A 123 4.26 -4.61 -15.00
C ASN A 123 3.30 -5.65 -14.40
N GLY A 124 2.18 -5.25 -13.81
CA GLY A 124 1.28 -6.22 -13.19
C GLY A 124 0.18 -5.64 -12.30
N VAL A 125 -0.67 -6.53 -11.84
CA VAL A 125 -1.74 -6.28 -10.88
C VAL A 125 -1.43 -7.06 -9.61
N PHE A 126 -1.49 -6.41 -8.47
CA PHE A 126 -1.19 -6.98 -7.14
C PHE A 126 -2.41 -6.84 -6.25
N ILE A 127 -3.01 -7.95 -5.89
CA ILE A 127 -4.21 -8.03 -5.06
C ILE A 127 -3.78 -8.41 -3.65
N PHE A 128 -3.87 -7.46 -2.74
CA PHE A 128 -3.50 -7.66 -1.34
C PHE A 128 -4.72 -8.01 -0.51
N GLU A 129 -4.58 -9.03 0.30
CA GLU A 129 -5.54 -9.38 1.34
C GLU A 129 -4.81 -9.42 2.68
N LEU A 130 -5.30 -8.62 3.62
CA LEU A 130 -4.70 -8.46 4.93
C LEU A 130 -5.51 -9.22 5.97
N LYS A 131 -4.83 -9.83 6.93
CA LYS A 131 -5.47 -10.47 8.07
C LYS A 131 -4.74 -10.13 9.35
N VAL A 132 -5.47 -10.06 10.45
CA VAL A 132 -4.91 -9.85 11.79
C VAL A 132 -5.15 -11.10 12.61
N ASP A 133 -4.11 -11.60 13.28
CA ASP A 133 -4.13 -12.81 14.12
C ASP A 133 -4.65 -14.08 13.38
N LYS A 134 -4.39 -14.16 12.07
CA LYS A 134 -4.69 -15.33 11.23
C LYS A 134 -3.44 -15.72 10.44
N SER A 135 -3.53 -16.77 9.61
CA SER A 135 -2.44 -17.19 8.72
C SER A 135 -2.60 -16.63 7.31
N ALA A 136 -1.49 -16.54 6.57
CA ALA A 136 -1.47 -16.15 5.16
C ALA A 136 -2.33 -17.10 4.30
N ALA A 137 -2.37 -18.38 4.64
CA ALA A 137 -3.21 -19.36 3.95
C ALA A 137 -4.72 -19.02 4.03
N VAL A 138 -5.19 -18.36 5.10
CA VAL A 138 -6.56 -17.89 5.22
C VAL A 138 -6.83 -16.74 4.26
N ALA A 139 -5.91 -15.78 4.18
CA ALA A 139 -6.01 -14.65 3.27
C ALA A 139 -5.95 -15.11 1.81
N MET A 140 -5.01 -15.97 1.45
CA MET A 140 -4.88 -16.52 0.10
C MET A 140 -6.12 -17.33 -0.32
N ARG A 141 -6.69 -18.12 0.58
CA ARG A 141 -7.94 -18.83 0.33
C ARG A 141 -9.10 -17.86 0.05
N GLN A 142 -9.13 -16.70 0.70
CA GLN A 142 -10.14 -15.68 0.44
C GLN A 142 -9.99 -15.09 -0.95
N ILE A 143 -8.75 -14.73 -1.37
CA ILE A 143 -8.45 -14.22 -2.71
C ILE A 143 -8.98 -15.18 -3.78
N ARG A 144 -8.66 -16.47 -3.67
CA ARG A 144 -9.10 -17.51 -4.61
C ARG A 144 -10.64 -17.70 -4.59
N LYS A 145 -11.21 -17.87 -3.39
CA LYS A 145 -12.65 -18.14 -3.24
C LYS A 145 -13.53 -17.00 -3.76
N LYS A 146 -13.05 -15.77 -3.64
CA LYS A 146 -13.75 -14.55 -4.06
C LYS A 146 -13.41 -14.14 -5.49
N ASP A 147 -12.50 -14.86 -6.14
CA ASP A 147 -12.07 -14.60 -7.52
C ASP A 147 -11.76 -13.11 -7.78
N TYR A 148 -10.95 -12.53 -6.92
CA TYR A 148 -10.57 -11.12 -7.03
C TYR A 148 -9.77 -10.80 -8.28
N ALA A 149 -9.23 -11.81 -8.97
CA ALA A 149 -8.51 -11.67 -10.23
C ALA A 149 -9.43 -11.44 -11.43
N ALA A 150 -10.68 -11.91 -11.39
CA ALA A 150 -11.60 -11.89 -12.52
C ALA A 150 -11.73 -10.54 -13.24
N PRO A 151 -11.84 -9.37 -12.56
CA PRO A 151 -11.92 -8.07 -13.23
C PRO A 151 -10.68 -7.68 -14.04
N TYR A 152 -9.54 -8.31 -13.77
CA TYR A 152 -8.24 -7.98 -14.38
C TYR A 152 -7.80 -9.02 -15.42
N SER A 153 -8.50 -10.15 -15.54
CA SER A 153 -8.12 -11.28 -16.40
C SER A 153 -8.08 -10.95 -17.91
N ALA A 154 -8.78 -9.92 -18.34
CA ALA A 154 -8.75 -9.45 -19.73
C ALA A 154 -7.47 -8.68 -20.09
N GLN A 155 -6.64 -8.31 -19.14
CA GLN A 155 -5.41 -7.58 -19.36
C GLN A 155 -4.24 -8.57 -19.55
N PRO A 156 -3.30 -8.31 -20.47
CA PRO A 156 -2.14 -9.18 -20.70
C PRO A 156 -1.05 -8.97 -19.63
N LEU A 157 -1.43 -8.73 -18.39
CA LEU A 157 -0.54 -8.46 -17.27
C LEU A 157 -0.57 -9.62 -16.26
N PRO A 158 0.54 -9.95 -15.62
CA PRO A 158 0.54 -10.90 -14.52
C PRO A 158 -0.31 -10.36 -13.37
N ILE A 159 -1.11 -11.25 -12.77
CA ILE A 159 -1.93 -10.95 -11.60
C ILE A 159 -1.38 -11.75 -10.43
N TRP A 160 -1.10 -11.07 -9.33
CA TRP A 160 -0.53 -11.65 -8.14
C TRP A 160 -1.48 -11.49 -6.95
N GLY A 161 -1.78 -12.58 -6.28
CA GLY A 161 -2.38 -12.58 -4.96
C GLY A 161 -1.29 -12.46 -3.89
N VAL A 162 -1.41 -11.48 -3.00
CA VAL A 162 -0.45 -11.21 -1.94
C VAL A 162 -1.18 -11.21 -0.60
N ALA A 163 -0.94 -12.24 0.19
CA ALA A 163 -1.51 -12.42 1.52
C ALA A 163 -0.58 -11.86 2.58
N LEU A 164 -1.07 -10.96 3.44
CA LEU A 164 -0.30 -10.34 4.51
C LEU A 164 -1.01 -10.56 5.85
N CYS A 165 -0.33 -11.15 6.82
CA CYS A 165 -0.89 -11.42 8.13
C CYS A 165 -0.10 -10.74 9.24
N PHE A 166 -0.80 -10.00 10.07
CA PHE A 166 -0.23 -9.19 11.14
C PHE A 166 -0.58 -9.75 12.51
N ASN A 167 0.34 -9.61 13.43
CA ASN A 167 0.10 -9.93 14.83
C ASN A 167 -0.38 -8.68 15.58
N SER A 168 -1.57 -8.71 16.17
CA SER A 168 -2.16 -7.55 16.85
C SER A 168 -1.37 -7.10 18.08
N LYS A 169 -0.60 -7.98 18.74
CA LYS A 169 0.19 -7.65 19.92
C LYS A 169 1.47 -6.91 19.54
N THR A 170 2.21 -7.43 18.54
CA THR A 170 3.48 -6.84 18.08
C THR A 170 3.29 -5.81 16.98
N ARG A 171 2.16 -5.83 16.27
CA ARG A 171 1.84 -5.03 15.08
C ARG A 171 2.76 -5.30 13.88
N GLN A 172 3.49 -6.39 13.92
CA GLN A 172 4.44 -6.77 12.88
C GLN A 172 3.80 -7.72 11.87
N LEU A 173 4.35 -7.73 10.66
CA LEU A 173 4.06 -8.75 9.67
C LEU A 173 4.58 -10.10 10.19
N ALA A 174 3.67 -11.01 10.50
CA ALA A 174 3.95 -12.29 11.12
C ALA A 174 3.99 -13.45 10.12
N ASP A 175 3.18 -13.36 9.05
CA ASP A 175 3.07 -14.41 8.04
C ASP A 175 2.69 -13.77 6.70
N PHE A 176 3.13 -14.36 5.59
CA PHE A 176 2.82 -13.88 4.25
C PHE A 176 2.86 -15.04 3.25
N ASP A 177 2.16 -14.85 2.15
CA ASP A 177 2.17 -15.77 1.00
C ASP A 177 1.94 -14.99 -0.29
N VAL A 178 2.42 -15.51 -1.40
CA VAL A 178 2.24 -14.92 -2.72
C VAL A 178 1.99 -15.99 -3.76
N GLU A 179 1.07 -15.73 -4.66
CA GLU A 179 0.69 -16.66 -5.72
C GLU A 179 0.36 -15.90 -7.00
N ARG A 180 0.73 -16.46 -8.14
CA ARG A 180 0.28 -15.99 -9.43
C ARG A 180 -1.12 -16.55 -9.69
N LEU A 181 -2.06 -15.66 -9.97
CA LEU A 181 -3.48 -15.98 -10.17
C LEU A 181 -3.82 -16.20 -11.64
#